data_28d07bfe4b1793f665679dc09a9eee67
#
_entry.id   28d07bfe4b1793f665679dc09a9eee67
#
_cell.length_a   1.000
_cell.length_b   1.000
_cell.length_c   1.000
_cell.angle_alpha   90.00
_cell.angle_beta   90.00
_cell.angle_gamma   90.00
#
_symmetry.space_group_name_H-M   'P 1'
#
loop_
_entity.id
_entity.type
_entity.pdbx_description
1 polymer ?
#
loop_
_entity_poly.entity_id
_entity_poly.type
_entity_poly.pdbx_seq_one_letter_code
_entity_poly.pdbx_strand_id
1 'polypeptide(L)'
;MKRYVFLLLPLFYLNALSACLDDEELIKLECVPGQQLLCDHKGDDFPSARTDSKPIRPGQCSYGLKTCTFQGWSECIGAVAPEEEICDGVDNDCNGSVDDTFPEQHQLCGFIEGADYGVGICVPGVTVCDNGATRCEGHVGPTEEVCDGIDNNCDGSIDEGIP
;
A
#
# COMPACT_ATOMS: atom_id res chain seq x y z
N MET A 1 -0.78 -22.36 -40.75
CA MET A 1 0.22 -23.25 -40.14
C MET A 1 0.01 -23.21 -38.67
N LYS A 2 -0.64 -24.22 -38.10
CA LYS A 2 -0.88 -24.33 -36.64
C LYS A 2 0.39 -24.90 -36.00
N ARG A 3 1.01 -24.13 -35.12
CA ARG A 3 2.14 -24.60 -34.32
C ARG A 3 1.58 -25.41 -33.14
N TYR A 4 1.81 -26.71 -33.14
CA TYR A 4 1.58 -27.57 -31.98
C TYR A 4 2.74 -27.38 -31.00
N VAL A 5 2.45 -26.86 -29.82
CA VAL A 5 3.39 -26.86 -28.70
C VAL A 5 3.22 -28.20 -27.97
N PHE A 6 4.15 -29.11 -28.21
CA PHE A 6 4.25 -30.34 -27.42
C PHE A 6 4.86 -30.00 -26.05
N LEU A 7 4.04 -29.92 -25.02
CA LEU A 7 4.47 -29.92 -23.64
C LEU A 7 4.70 -31.38 -23.21
N LEU A 8 5.97 -31.76 -22.99
CA LEU A 8 6.35 -33.03 -22.40
C LEU A 8 5.95 -33.03 -20.91
N LEU A 9 4.74 -33.48 -20.61
CA LEU A 9 4.36 -33.88 -19.27
C LEU A 9 4.95 -35.26 -18.97
N PRO A 10 5.47 -35.53 -17.73
CA PRO A 10 5.97 -36.84 -17.38
C PRO A 10 4.88 -37.91 -17.51
N LEU A 11 5.16 -38.95 -18.23
CA LEU A 11 4.27 -40.06 -18.62
C LEU A 11 3.52 -40.77 -17.46
N PHE A 12 3.83 -40.46 -16.21
CA PHE A 12 3.24 -41.15 -15.05
C PHE A 12 1.93 -40.52 -14.55
N TYR A 13 1.57 -39.30 -14.98
CA TYR A 13 0.31 -38.66 -14.54
C TYR A 13 -0.83 -38.77 -15.56
N LEU A 14 -0.53 -39.23 -16.80
CA LEU A 14 -1.56 -39.35 -17.85
C LEU A 14 -2.55 -40.49 -17.63
N ASN A 15 -2.17 -41.54 -16.87
CA ASN A 15 -3.02 -42.73 -16.73
C ASN A 15 -4.13 -42.63 -15.68
N ALA A 16 -4.11 -41.62 -14.80
CA ALA A 16 -5.16 -41.48 -13.76
C ALA A 16 -6.27 -40.47 -14.15
N LEU A 17 -6.01 -39.60 -15.11
CA LEU A 17 -6.99 -38.58 -15.56
C LEU A 17 -7.74 -38.98 -16.84
N SER A 18 -7.24 -40.00 -17.54
CA SER A 18 -7.81 -40.44 -18.80
C SER A 18 -9.15 -41.21 -18.68
N ALA A 19 -9.62 -41.44 -17.45
CA ALA A 19 -10.83 -42.25 -17.20
C ALA A 19 -12.11 -41.43 -17.01
N CYS A 20 -12.03 -40.07 -17.02
CA CYS A 20 -13.18 -39.25 -16.66
C CYS A 20 -13.52 -38.08 -17.59
N LEU A 21 -12.76 -37.84 -18.64
CA LEU A 21 -13.08 -36.76 -19.58
C LEU A 21 -12.94 -37.25 -21.02
N ASP A 22 -13.97 -37.03 -21.81
CA ASP A 22 -13.92 -37.18 -23.26
C ASP A 22 -12.98 -36.17 -23.87
N ASP A 23 -12.18 -36.52 -24.90
CA ASP A 23 -11.27 -35.66 -25.65
C ASP A 23 -11.95 -34.36 -26.17
N GLU A 24 -13.27 -34.38 -26.35
CA GLU A 24 -14.05 -33.21 -26.77
C GLU A 24 -14.27 -32.19 -25.64
N GLU A 25 -14.25 -32.56 -24.37
CA GLU A 25 -14.38 -31.64 -23.23
C GLU A 25 -13.07 -30.91 -22.93
N LEU A 26 -11.93 -31.56 -23.14
CA LEU A 26 -10.60 -30.93 -22.99
C LEU A 26 -10.35 -29.80 -24.02
N ILE A 27 -10.99 -29.87 -25.18
CA ILE A 27 -10.84 -28.87 -26.26
C ILE A 27 -11.62 -27.57 -25.93
N LYS A 28 -12.58 -27.62 -25.01
CA LYS A 28 -13.39 -26.46 -24.60
C LYS A 28 -12.81 -25.68 -23.40
N LEU A 29 -11.82 -26.25 -22.73
CA LEU A 29 -11.19 -25.56 -21.61
C LEU A 29 -10.21 -24.50 -22.12
N GLU A 30 -10.39 -23.28 -21.69
CA GLU A 30 -9.46 -22.15 -21.97
C GLU A 30 -8.13 -22.31 -21.25
N CYS A 31 -8.00 -23.33 -20.39
CA CYS A 31 -6.81 -23.59 -19.58
C CYS A 31 -6.68 -25.10 -19.28
N VAL A 32 -5.50 -25.54 -18.84
CA VAL A 32 -5.24 -26.92 -18.42
C VAL A 32 -5.49 -27.07 -16.92
N PRO A 33 -6.35 -28.02 -16.48
CA PRO A 33 -6.59 -28.25 -15.05
C PRO A 33 -5.33 -28.42 -14.24
N GLY A 34 -5.21 -27.68 -13.12
CA GLY A 34 -4.04 -27.62 -12.28
C GLY A 34 -3.00 -26.54 -12.69
N GLN A 35 -3.16 -25.90 -13.84
CA GLN A 35 -2.36 -24.74 -14.21
C GLN A 35 -2.64 -23.58 -13.27
N GLN A 36 -1.59 -22.83 -12.91
CA GLN A 36 -1.70 -21.63 -12.06
C GLN A 36 -1.18 -20.40 -12.79
N LEU A 37 -1.86 -19.28 -12.60
CA LEU A 37 -1.44 -17.96 -13.08
C LEU A 37 -1.45 -16.96 -11.94
N LEU A 38 -0.50 -16.03 -11.97
CA LEU A 38 -0.55 -14.83 -11.11
C LEU A 38 -1.63 -13.88 -11.63
N CYS A 39 -2.32 -13.25 -10.69
CA CYS A 39 -3.36 -12.27 -10.98
C CYS A 39 -3.24 -11.08 -10.00
N ASP A 40 -3.75 -9.93 -10.40
CA ASP A 40 -3.84 -8.78 -9.52
C ASP A 40 -5.19 -8.75 -8.76
N HIS A 41 -5.39 -7.72 -7.94
CA HIS A 41 -6.63 -7.52 -7.18
C HIS A 41 -7.87 -7.25 -8.05
N LYS A 42 -7.69 -6.88 -9.34
CA LYS A 42 -8.77 -6.72 -10.33
C LYS A 42 -9.09 -8.03 -11.05
N GLY A 43 -8.24 -9.04 -10.85
CA GLY A 43 -8.35 -10.32 -11.49
C GLY A 43 -7.69 -10.38 -12.87
N ASP A 44 -6.90 -9.36 -13.24
CA ASP A 44 -6.16 -9.35 -14.48
C ASP A 44 -4.98 -10.34 -14.43
N ASP A 45 -4.75 -11.03 -15.54
CA ASP A 45 -3.75 -12.09 -15.65
C ASP A 45 -2.38 -11.51 -16.01
N PHE A 46 -1.32 -12.04 -15.39
CA PHE A 46 0.06 -11.78 -15.78
C PHE A 46 0.62 -12.97 -16.57
N PRO A 47 0.46 -13.00 -17.89
CA PRO A 47 0.79 -14.17 -18.73
C PRO A 47 2.28 -14.51 -18.78
N SER A 48 3.15 -13.65 -18.30
CA SER A 48 4.61 -13.85 -18.29
C SER A 48 5.20 -14.22 -16.94
N ALA A 49 4.41 -14.24 -15.87
CA ALA A 49 4.89 -14.60 -14.56
C ALA A 49 4.76 -16.10 -14.34
N ARG A 50 5.87 -16.84 -14.56
CA ARG A 50 6.00 -18.18 -14.00
C ARG A 50 5.94 -18.08 -12.48
N THR A 51 5.30 -19.03 -11.82
CA THR A 51 5.17 -19.09 -10.35
C THR A 51 6.51 -19.14 -9.61
N ASP A 52 7.59 -19.47 -10.31
CA ASP A 52 8.96 -19.49 -9.81
C ASP A 52 9.66 -18.12 -9.84
N SER A 53 9.06 -17.14 -10.50
CA SER A 53 9.55 -15.76 -10.60
C SER A 53 8.44 -14.78 -10.23
N LYS A 54 7.87 -14.91 -9.02
CA LYS A 54 6.86 -13.97 -8.52
C LYS A 54 7.45 -12.54 -8.57
N PRO A 55 6.88 -11.63 -9.37
CA PRO A 55 7.32 -10.25 -9.34
C PRO A 55 7.09 -9.69 -7.93
N ILE A 56 8.14 -9.11 -7.38
CA ILE A 56 8.07 -8.45 -6.07
C ILE A 56 7.34 -7.12 -6.30
N ARG A 57 6.22 -6.92 -5.62
CA ARG A 57 5.64 -5.59 -5.47
C ARG A 57 6.27 -4.94 -4.25
N PRO A 58 6.62 -3.66 -4.32
CA PRO A 58 7.00 -2.92 -3.12
C PRO A 58 5.83 -2.87 -2.15
N GLY A 59 6.12 -2.62 -0.88
CA GLY A 59 5.12 -2.45 0.15
C GLY A 59 4.35 -3.70 0.52
N GLN A 60 3.12 -3.51 0.98
CA GLN A 60 2.24 -4.59 1.43
C GLN A 60 1.50 -5.32 0.31
N CYS A 61 1.53 -4.82 -0.92
CA CYS A 61 0.78 -5.39 -2.03
C CYS A 61 1.29 -6.77 -2.45
N SER A 62 0.38 -7.63 -2.84
CA SER A 62 0.72 -8.96 -3.36
C SER A 62 -0.12 -9.35 -4.57
N TYR A 63 0.48 -10.17 -5.42
CA TYR A 63 -0.26 -10.89 -6.44
C TYR A 63 -0.97 -12.09 -5.82
N GLY A 64 -2.19 -12.36 -6.30
CA GLY A 64 -2.91 -13.59 -6.01
C GLY A 64 -2.58 -14.69 -7.01
N LEU A 65 -3.29 -15.80 -6.88
CA LEU A 65 -3.23 -16.95 -7.76
C LEU A 65 -4.64 -17.32 -8.26
N LYS A 66 -4.73 -17.58 -9.55
CA LYS A 66 -5.84 -18.30 -10.17
C LYS A 66 -5.39 -19.73 -10.45
N THR A 67 -6.28 -20.67 -10.26
CA THR A 67 -6.06 -22.10 -10.59
C THR A 67 -7.06 -22.52 -11.65
N CYS A 68 -6.58 -23.17 -12.69
CA CYS A 68 -7.44 -23.79 -13.69
C CYS A 68 -8.13 -25.01 -13.10
N THR A 69 -9.45 -25.03 -13.19
CA THR A 69 -10.32 -26.15 -12.80
C THR A 69 -11.00 -26.74 -14.03
N PHE A 70 -11.73 -27.82 -13.88
CA PHE A 70 -12.56 -28.36 -14.97
C PHE A 70 -13.70 -27.43 -15.40
N GLN A 71 -13.96 -26.37 -14.63
CA GLN A 71 -14.96 -25.34 -14.95
C GLN A 71 -14.34 -24.06 -15.53
N GLY A 72 -13.02 -24.03 -15.73
CA GLY A 72 -12.24 -22.87 -16.14
C GLY A 72 -11.39 -22.29 -15.01
N TRP A 73 -10.95 -21.05 -15.18
CA TRP A 73 -10.14 -20.33 -14.17
C TRP A 73 -10.96 -20.00 -12.92
N SER A 74 -10.38 -20.24 -11.75
CA SER A 74 -10.91 -19.78 -10.47
C SER A 74 -10.84 -18.24 -10.37
N GLU A 75 -11.46 -17.69 -9.35
CA GLU A 75 -11.21 -16.31 -8.92
C GLU A 75 -9.76 -16.13 -8.48
N CYS A 76 -9.28 -14.87 -8.49
CA CYS A 76 -7.96 -14.49 -7.99
C CYS A 76 -7.95 -14.53 -6.46
N ILE A 77 -7.15 -15.39 -5.87
CA ILE A 77 -7.08 -15.57 -4.41
C ILE A 77 -5.74 -15.06 -3.89
N GLY A 78 -5.78 -14.25 -2.83
CA GLY A 78 -4.60 -13.77 -2.10
C GLY A 78 -3.91 -12.55 -2.73
N ALA A 79 -4.56 -11.87 -3.68
CA ALA A 79 -4.11 -10.56 -4.13
C ALA A 79 -4.42 -9.49 -3.06
N VAL A 80 -3.45 -8.64 -2.76
CA VAL A 80 -3.61 -7.46 -1.90
C VAL A 80 -3.47 -6.22 -2.79
N ALA A 81 -4.50 -5.37 -2.74
CA ALA A 81 -4.57 -4.13 -3.51
C ALA A 81 -3.71 -3.03 -2.89
N PRO A 82 -3.26 -2.03 -3.68
CA PRO A 82 -2.80 -0.76 -3.14
C PRO A 82 -3.92 -0.06 -2.35
N GLU A 83 -3.56 0.53 -1.22
CA GLU A 83 -4.42 1.35 -0.38
C GLU A 83 -3.84 2.76 -0.27
N GLU A 84 -4.58 3.70 0.29
CA GLU A 84 -4.08 5.05 0.53
C GLU A 84 -2.96 5.00 1.58
N GLU A 85 -1.88 5.76 1.37
CA GLU A 85 -0.77 5.83 2.31
C GLU A 85 -1.21 6.31 3.70
N ILE A 86 -0.69 5.64 4.71
CA ILE A 86 -0.73 6.09 6.11
C ILE A 86 0.70 6.10 6.66
N CYS A 87 0.99 6.98 7.61
CA CYS A 87 2.32 7.06 8.20
C CYS A 87 2.54 5.90 9.19
N ASP A 88 2.96 4.74 8.70
CA ASP A 88 3.19 3.52 9.49
C ASP A 88 4.50 2.79 9.17
N GLY A 89 5.30 3.33 8.26
CA GLY A 89 6.56 2.75 7.82
C GLY A 89 6.40 1.69 6.73
N VAL A 90 5.21 1.58 6.12
CA VAL A 90 4.92 0.63 5.04
C VAL A 90 4.52 1.40 3.79
N ASP A 91 4.92 0.93 2.62
CA ASP A 91 4.45 1.41 1.33
C ASP A 91 3.06 0.80 1.08
N ASN A 92 2.00 1.52 1.47
CA ASN A 92 0.63 1.02 1.39
C ASN A 92 0.07 1.08 -0.03
N ASP A 93 0.42 2.09 -0.82
CA ASP A 93 -0.04 2.26 -2.20
C ASP A 93 0.84 1.52 -3.21
N CYS A 94 1.97 0.98 -2.74
CA CYS A 94 2.89 0.15 -3.52
C CYS A 94 3.52 0.88 -4.72
N ASN A 95 3.77 2.18 -4.57
CA ASN A 95 4.42 3.00 -5.59
C ASN A 95 5.96 2.92 -5.52
N GLY A 96 6.52 2.33 -4.46
CA GLY A 96 7.94 2.15 -4.22
C GLY A 96 8.55 3.15 -3.25
N SER A 97 7.73 4.05 -2.71
CA SER A 97 8.12 5.01 -1.67
C SER A 97 7.30 4.73 -0.41
N VAL A 98 7.93 4.79 0.75
CA VAL A 98 7.28 4.55 2.04
C VAL A 98 6.82 5.88 2.61
N ASP A 99 5.58 5.95 3.09
CA ASP A 99 5.01 7.13 3.77
C ASP A 99 5.12 8.46 2.97
N ASP A 100 5.07 8.42 1.63
CA ASP A 100 5.38 9.59 0.80
C ASP A 100 4.22 10.57 0.62
N THR A 101 2.98 10.12 0.65
CA THR A 101 1.77 10.95 0.51
C THR A 101 0.61 10.41 1.34
N PHE A 102 0.46 10.87 2.56
CA PHE A 102 -0.66 10.47 3.44
C PHE A 102 -1.59 11.67 3.72
N PRO A 103 -2.88 11.43 4.06
CA PRO A 103 -3.91 12.50 4.13
C PRO A 103 -3.59 13.64 5.10
N GLU A 104 -2.91 13.36 6.21
CA GLU A 104 -2.57 14.37 7.22
C GLU A 104 -1.24 15.09 6.92
N GLN A 105 -0.53 14.74 5.86
CA GLN A 105 0.74 15.34 5.51
C GLN A 105 0.59 16.84 5.25
N HIS A 106 1.51 17.62 5.82
CA HIS A 106 1.55 19.08 5.72
C HIS A 106 0.31 19.82 6.29
N GLN A 107 -0.55 19.15 7.04
CA GLN A 107 -1.60 19.84 7.80
C GLN A 107 -1.00 20.59 8.98
N LEU A 108 -1.60 21.74 9.30
CA LEU A 108 -1.17 22.51 10.47
C LEU A 108 -1.46 21.75 11.76
N CYS A 109 -0.49 21.75 12.67
CA CYS A 109 -0.54 21.02 13.93
C CYS A 109 0.09 21.83 15.08
N GLY A 110 0.01 21.29 16.28
CA GLY A 110 0.63 21.87 17.47
C GLY A 110 -0.21 22.98 18.10
N PHE A 111 -1.50 23.06 17.77
CA PHE A 111 -2.39 24.05 18.38
C PHE A 111 -2.58 23.76 19.88
N ILE A 112 -2.33 24.79 20.71
CA ILE A 112 -2.51 24.77 22.16
C ILE A 112 -3.72 25.66 22.47
N GLU A 113 -4.63 25.17 23.30
CA GLU A 113 -5.83 25.94 23.71
C GLU A 113 -5.40 27.22 24.47
N GLY A 114 -5.93 28.35 24.05
CA GLY A 114 -5.64 29.64 24.65
C GLY A 114 -4.44 30.41 24.05
N ALA A 115 -3.68 29.80 23.14
CA ALA A 115 -2.63 30.48 22.40
C ALA A 115 -3.18 31.05 21.08
N ASP A 116 -2.78 32.29 20.78
CA ASP A 116 -3.15 32.95 19.51
C ASP A 116 -1.97 32.83 18.53
N TYR A 117 -2.08 31.85 17.61
CA TYR A 117 -1.02 31.59 16.63
C TYR A 117 -0.95 32.71 15.59
N GLY A 118 0.26 33.23 15.40
CA GLY A 118 0.52 34.41 14.58
C GLY A 118 0.67 35.67 15.40
N VAL A 119 0.57 35.55 16.73
CA VAL A 119 0.91 36.60 17.70
C VAL A 119 2.13 36.16 18.48
N GLY A 120 3.02 37.08 18.81
CA GLY A 120 4.26 36.75 19.52
C GLY A 120 5.16 35.78 18.76
N ILE A 121 5.74 34.83 19.50
CA ILE A 121 6.64 33.81 18.95
C ILE A 121 5.92 32.55 18.47
N CYS A 122 4.63 32.38 18.75
CA CYS A 122 3.92 31.15 18.47
C CYS A 122 3.68 30.94 16.97
N VAL A 123 4.08 29.76 16.52
CA VAL A 123 3.95 29.34 15.12
C VAL A 123 3.35 27.91 15.11
N PRO A 124 2.29 27.66 14.34
CA PRO A 124 1.85 26.30 14.13
C PRO A 124 2.91 25.54 13.35
N GLY A 125 3.06 24.25 13.64
CA GLY A 125 3.87 23.34 12.87
C GLY A 125 3.10 22.72 11.72
N VAL A 126 3.77 21.82 11.01
CA VAL A 126 3.17 20.99 9.97
C VAL A 126 3.36 19.51 10.31
N THR A 127 2.36 18.70 10.01
CA THR A 127 2.41 17.27 10.19
C THR A 127 3.37 16.64 9.16
N VAL A 128 4.35 15.90 9.66
CA VAL A 128 5.29 15.11 8.85
C VAL A 128 5.29 13.68 9.33
N CYS A 129 5.65 12.75 8.45
CA CYS A 129 5.91 11.37 8.82
C CYS A 129 7.40 11.19 9.12
N ASP A 130 7.71 10.59 10.26
CA ASP A 130 9.08 10.30 10.67
C ASP A 130 9.15 8.89 11.23
N ASN A 131 9.78 7.96 10.47
CA ASN A 131 9.94 6.56 10.83
C ASN A 131 8.62 5.85 11.19
N GLY A 132 7.56 6.04 10.40
CA GLY A 132 6.27 5.40 10.60
C GLY A 132 5.42 5.99 11.72
N ALA A 133 5.71 7.23 12.13
CA ALA A 133 4.91 7.97 13.12
C ALA A 133 4.74 9.43 12.70
N THR A 134 3.53 9.94 12.80
CA THR A 134 3.27 11.36 12.55
C THR A 134 3.83 12.22 13.68
N ARG A 135 4.49 13.32 13.33
CA ARG A 135 4.93 14.34 14.28
C ARG A 135 4.65 15.74 13.73
N CYS A 136 4.56 16.69 14.64
CA CYS A 136 4.42 18.11 14.32
C CYS A 136 5.80 18.74 14.22
N GLU A 137 6.17 19.21 13.04
CA GLU A 137 7.47 19.86 12.82
C GLU A 137 7.34 21.38 12.74
N GLY A 138 8.29 22.10 13.34
CA GLY A 138 8.35 23.54 13.29
C GLY A 138 7.38 24.28 14.24
N HIS A 139 6.63 23.53 15.07
CA HIS A 139 5.76 24.13 16.08
C HIS A 139 6.56 24.86 17.15
N VAL A 140 6.17 26.10 17.45
CA VAL A 140 6.61 26.89 18.60
C VAL A 140 5.37 27.24 19.43
N GLY A 141 5.30 26.73 20.64
CA GLY A 141 4.20 26.99 21.57
C GLY A 141 4.50 28.10 22.57
N PRO A 142 3.49 28.50 23.38
CA PRO A 142 3.65 29.52 24.41
C PRO A 142 4.62 29.09 25.51
N THR A 143 5.39 30.05 26.00
CA THR A 143 6.28 29.90 27.16
C THR A 143 5.99 31.00 28.19
N GLU A 144 6.64 30.95 29.36
CA GLU A 144 6.53 32.03 30.34
C GLU A 144 7.11 33.34 29.78
N GLU A 145 6.52 34.49 30.14
CA GLU A 145 6.96 35.79 29.73
C GLU A 145 8.39 36.10 30.22
N VAL A 146 9.18 36.67 29.32
CA VAL A 146 10.52 37.17 29.58
C VAL A 146 10.58 38.64 29.12
N CYS A 147 11.15 39.54 29.92
CA CYS A 147 11.26 40.97 29.57
C CYS A 147 12.21 41.18 28.38
N ASP A 148 11.76 40.89 27.18
CA ASP A 148 12.52 40.98 25.92
C ASP A 148 11.77 41.71 24.80
N GLY A 149 10.57 42.21 25.08
CA GLY A 149 9.73 42.93 24.13
C GLY A 149 8.98 42.03 23.16
N ILE A 150 8.87 40.74 23.47
CA ILE A 150 8.16 39.75 22.67
C ILE A 150 7.04 39.15 23.53
N ASP A 151 5.91 38.87 22.92
CA ASP A 151 4.82 38.07 23.51
C ASP A 151 5.22 36.59 23.48
N ASN A 152 5.78 36.10 24.59
CA ASN A 152 6.28 34.72 24.68
C ASN A 152 5.17 33.71 24.98
N ASN A 153 4.10 34.14 25.67
CA ASN A 153 2.98 33.27 26.03
C ASN A 153 1.86 33.28 24.99
N CYS A 154 1.95 34.18 23.99
CA CYS A 154 1.05 34.27 22.84
C CYS A 154 -0.42 34.58 23.24
N ASP A 155 -0.61 35.41 24.26
CA ASP A 155 -1.95 35.85 24.69
C ASP A 155 -2.34 37.23 24.13
N GLY A 156 -1.46 37.87 23.37
CA GLY A 156 -1.66 39.19 22.74
C GLY A 156 -1.13 40.35 23.57
N SER A 157 -0.52 40.07 24.71
CA SER A 157 0.16 41.06 25.54
C SER A 157 1.67 40.89 25.42
N ILE A 158 2.47 41.88 25.82
CA ILE A 158 3.94 41.78 25.72
C ILE A 158 4.51 42.08 27.11
N ASP A 159 5.41 41.23 27.60
CA ASP A 159 6.12 41.40 28.86
C ASP A 159 5.22 41.57 30.10
N GLU A 160 3.96 41.02 30.10
CA GLU A 160 3.05 41.11 31.24
C GLU A 160 3.32 40.01 32.28
N GLY A 161 2.85 40.20 33.51
CA GLY A 161 2.94 39.18 34.57
C GLY A 161 4.35 38.95 35.12
N ILE A 162 5.37 39.68 34.64
CA ILE A 162 6.75 39.56 35.09
C ILE A 162 6.88 40.27 36.46
N PRO A 163 7.45 39.65 37.51
CA PRO A 163 7.56 40.24 38.87
C PRO A 163 8.54 41.37 38.96
#